data_deafc8542a2d16cf376bcefa30cef29e
#
_entry.id   deafc8542a2d16cf376bcefa30cef29e
#
_cell.length_a   1.000
_cell.length_b   1.000
_cell.length_c   1.000
_cell.angle_alpha   90.00
_cell.angle_beta   90.00
_cell.angle_gamma   90.00
#
_symmetry.space_group_name_H-M   'P 1'
#
loop_
_entity.id
_entity.type
_entity.pdbx_description
1 polymer ?
#
loop_
_entity_poly.entity_id
_entity_poly.type
_entity_poly.pdbx_seq_one_letter_code
_entity_poly.pdbx_strand_id
1 'polypeptide(L)'
;MEADDSLKQEVLQLVPQKEPFRFVDEIISLDDEQIVGAYRFREDEYFYRGHFPGNPITPGVILIETMAQVGVVAFGIYLLSRQKNMRPGDMKLPVSLFSLADGVEFRQIVKPGERVIIKAKKIYFRKVTIKANVSMEKENGEIICFGELSGVGVDK
;
A
#
# COMPACT_ATOMS: atom_id res chain seq x y z
N MET A 1 -16.89 -10.80 1.38
CA MET A 1 -17.81 -9.66 1.53
C MET A 1 -17.01 -8.38 1.60
N GLU A 2 -17.40 -7.40 0.85
CA GLU A 2 -16.76 -6.08 0.83
C GLU A 2 -16.89 -5.39 2.19
N ALA A 3 -15.79 -4.80 2.67
CA ALA A 3 -15.80 -4.01 3.90
C ALA A 3 -16.59 -2.72 3.70
N ASP A 4 -17.30 -2.28 4.75
CA ASP A 4 -18.02 -1.02 4.70
C ASP A 4 -17.06 0.19 4.82
N ASP A 5 -17.56 1.38 4.58
CA ASP A 5 -16.74 2.59 4.58
C ASP A 5 -16.13 2.88 5.95
N SER A 6 -16.84 2.57 7.04
CA SER A 6 -16.32 2.74 8.39
C SER A 6 -15.10 1.86 8.64
N LEU A 7 -15.16 0.61 8.21
CA LEU A 7 -14.03 -0.32 8.36
C LEU A 7 -12.84 0.08 7.50
N LYS A 8 -13.09 0.51 6.26
CA LYS A 8 -12.03 1.03 5.39
C LYS A 8 -11.31 2.22 6.02
N GLN A 9 -12.07 3.17 6.60
CA GLN A 9 -11.49 4.34 7.27
C GLN A 9 -10.69 3.94 8.51
N GLU A 10 -11.20 2.99 9.29
CA GLU A 10 -10.50 2.49 10.47
C GLU A 10 -9.15 1.86 10.09
N VAL A 11 -9.13 1.02 9.05
CA VAL A 11 -7.89 0.43 8.54
C VAL A 11 -6.93 1.50 8.05
N LEU A 12 -7.43 2.46 7.26
CA LEU A 12 -6.62 3.56 6.73
C LEU A 12 -5.94 4.35 7.85
N GLN A 13 -6.67 4.69 8.91
CA GLN A 13 -6.16 5.46 10.04
C GLN A 13 -5.07 4.71 10.81
N LEU A 14 -5.11 3.38 10.80
CA LEU A 14 -4.16 2.53 11.52
C LEU A 14 -2.87 2.26 10.76
N VAL A 15 -2.79 2.61 9.49
CA VAL A 15 -1.52 2.52 8.75
C VAL A 15 -0.48 3.34 9.48
N PRO A 16 0.63 2.72 9.95
CA PRO A 16 1.56 3.40 10.85
C PRO A 16 2.44 4.44 10.18
N GLN A 17 2.65 4.32 8.88
CA GLN A 17 3.43 5.31 8.14
C GLN A 17 2.70 6.66 8.16
N LYS A 18 3.41 7.72 8.53
CA LYS A 18 2.90 9.08 8.61
C LYS A 18 3.71 9.99 7.68
N GLU A 19 3.19 11.19 7.41
CA GLU A 19 3.95 12.17 6.66
C GLU A 19 5.31 12.43 7.30
N PRO A 20 6.37 12.55 6.50
CA PRO A 20 6.40 12.65 5.03
C PRO A 20 6.51 11.30 4.31
N PHE A 21 6.26 10.16 4.97
CA PHE A 21 6.42 8.81 4.40
C PHE A 21 5.11 8.04 4.33
N ARG A 22 4.00 8.73 4.18
CA ARG A 22 2.68 8.13 3.99
C ARG A 22 2.23 8.32 2.55
N PHE A 23 1.97 7.21 1.84
CA PHE A 23 1.64 7.20 0.42
C PHE A 23 0.34 6.43 0.14
N VAL A 24 -0.67 6.70 0.95
CA VAL A 24 -2.03 6.21 0.75
C VAL A 24 -3.02 7.27 1.21
N ASP A 25 -3.94 7.66 0.34
CA ASP A 25 -4.98 8.64 0.66
C ASP A 25 -6.31 7.98 1.01
N GLU A 26 -6.64 6.88 0.35
CA GLU A 26 -7.91 6.21 0.57
C GLU A 26 -7.84 4.73 0.25
N ILE A 27 -8.73 3.97 0.89
CA ILE A 27 -9.01 2.57 0.54
C ILE A 27 -10.34 2.57 -0.18
N ILE A 28 -10.32 2.17 -1.45
CA ILE A 28 -11.50 2.20 -2.33
C ILE A 28 -12.33 0.94 -2.14
N SER A 29 -11.66 -0.22 -2.07
CA SER A 29 -12.31 -1.53 -2.00
C SER A 29 -11.48 -2.46 -1.12
N LEU A 30 -12.14 -3.32 -0.35
CA LEU A 30 -11.45 -4.16 0.62
C LEU A 30 -12.32 -5.36 0.98
N ASP A 31 -11.79 -6.56 0.76
CA ASP A 31 -12.39 -7.81 1.21
C ASP A 31 -11.30 -8.81 1.61
N ASP A 32 -11.67 -10.06 1.88
CA ASP A 32 -10.72 -11.07 2.35
C ASP A 32 -9.71 -11.49 1.26
N GLU A 33 -9.95 -11.15 -0.01
CA GLU A 33 -9.12 -11.58 -1.13
C GLU A 33 -8.33 -10.45 -1.78
N GLN A 34 -8.83 -9.20 -1.70
CA GLN A 34 -8.21 -8.09 -2.41
C GLN A 34 -8.42 -6.75 -1.73
N ILE A 35 -7.53 -5.82 -2.07
CA ILE A 35 -7.61 -4.43 -1.64
C ILE A 35 -7.32 -3.53 -2.84
N VAL A 36 -8.03 -2.41 -2.91
CA VAL A 36 -7.74 -1.34 -3.85
C VAL A 36 -7.60 -0.05 -3.06
N GLY A 37 -6.50 0.65 -3.27
CA GLY A 37 -6.24 1.94 -2.65
C GLY A 37 -5.77 2.95 -3.67
N ALA A 38 -5.66 4.20 -3.25
CA ALA A 38 -5.22 5.28 -4.12
C ALA A 38 -4.34 6.27 -3.38
N TYR A 39 -3.45 6.89 -4.12
CA TYR A 39 -2.62 7.99 -3.63
C TYR A 39 -2.39 9.00 -4.74
N ARG A 40 -2.49 10.29 -4.40
CA ARG A 40 -2.05 11.36 -5.31
C ARG A 40 -0.71 11.89 -4.83
N PHE A 41 0.32 11.72 -5.66
CA PHE A 41 1.64 12.26 -5.33
C PHE A 41 1.56 13.79 -5.31
N ARG A 42 2.07 14.37 -4.22
CA ARG A 42 2.03 15.83 -4.03
C ARG A 42 3.16 16.48 -4.81
N GLU A 43 2.95 17.70 -5.25
CA GLU A 43 3.96 18.48 -5.98
C GLU A 43 5.21 18.71 -5.14
N ASP A 44 5.08 18.76 -3.80
CA ASP A 44 6.13 19.09 -2.86
C ASP A 44 6.69 17.89 -2.09
N GLU A 45 6.51 16.67 -2.59
CA GLU A 45 7.13 15.51 -1.96
C GLU A 45 8.64 15.72 -1.86
N TYR A 46 9.21 15.38 -0.69
CA TYR A 46 10.60 15.71 -0.37
C TYR A 46 11.64 15.12 -1.33
N PHE A 47 11.36 13.97 -1.94
CA PHE A 47 12.30 13.28 -2.82
C PHE A 47 12.41 13.89 -4.21
N TYR A 48 11.49 14.76 -4.62
CA TYR A 48 11.51 15.34 -5.97
C TYR A 48 12.67 16.31 -6.19
N ARG A 49 13.15 16.95 -5.14
CA ARG A 49 14.27 17.88 -5.25
C ARG A 49 15.58 17.21 -5.65
N GLY A 50 15.73 15.94 -5.26
CA GLY A 50 16.92 15.16 -5.57
C GLY A 50 16.74 14.18 -6.74
N HIS A 51 15.50 13.91 -7.14
CA HIS A 51 15.20 12.87 -8.13
C HIS A 51 14.20 13.41 -9.16
N PHE A 52 14.54 14.28 -10.09
CA PHE A 52 15.87 14.84 -10.28
C PHE A 52 15.79 16.38 -10.28
N PRO A 53 16.85 17.11 -9.99
CA PRO A 53 16.80 18.57 -10.01
C PRO A 53 16.29 19.11 -11.35
N GLY A 54 15.22 19.91 -11.30
CA GLY A 54 14.60 20.48 -12.50
C GLY A 54 13.79 19.48 -13.34
N ASN A 55 13.75 18.20 -12.96
CA ASN A 55 12.99 17.16 -13.67
C ASN A 55 12.48 16.12 -12.66
N PRO A 56 11.48 16.45 -11.85
CA PRO A 56 11.01 15.56 -10.79
C PRO A 56 10.29 14.33 -11.35
N ILE A 57 10.75 13.17 -10.94
CA ILE A 57 10.17 11.88 -11.27
C ILE A 57 10.06 11.09 -9.97
N THR A 58 8.95 10.42 -9.74
CA THR A 58 8.79 9.61 -8.54
C THR A 58 9.75 8.43 -8.57
N PRO A 59 10.63 8.28 -7.55
CA PRO A 59 11.57 7.17 -7.51
C PRO A 59 10.86 5.82 -7.51
N GLY A 60 11.41 4.83 -8.23
CA GLY A 60 10.83 3.49 -8.27
C GLY A 60 10.69 2.87 -6.89
N VAL A 61 11.65 3.13 -5.99
CA VAL A 61 11.58 2.63 -4.62
C VAL A 61 10.39 3.21 -3.83
N ILE A 62 9.98 4.44 -4.15
CA ILE A 62 8.78 5.05 -3.57
C ILE A 62 7.51 4.42 -4.16
N LEU A 63 7.52 4.07 -5.43
CA LEU A 63 6.39 3.35 -6.03
C LEU A 63 6.21 1.97 -5.37
N ILE A 64 7.30 1.26 -5.10
CA ILE A 64 7.25 -0.01 -4.38
C ILE A 64 6.70 0.20 -2.97
N GLU A 65 7.18 1.21 -2.27
CA GLU A 65 6.68 1.54 -0.91
C GLU A 65 5.19 1.89 -0.94
N THR A 66 4.75 2.64 -1.93
CA THR A 66 3.34 2.98 -2.11
C THR A 66 2.49 1.72 -2.28
N MET A 67 2.94 0.80 -3.13
CA MET A 67 2.29 -0.50 -3.30
C MET A 67 2.27 -1.29 -2.00
N ALA A 68 3.35 -1.27 -1.23
CA ALA A 68 3.45 -2.01 0.03
C ALA A 68 2.53 -1.43 1.11
N GLN A 69 2.39 -0.12 1.19
CA GLN A 69 1.51 0.50 2.19
C GLN A 69 0.05 0.10 1.99
N VAL A 70 -0.39 -0.06 0.76
CA VAL A 70 -1.73 -0.55 0.45
C VAL A 70 -1.80 -2.08 0.51
N GLY A 71 -0.96 -2.75 -0.27
CA GLY A 71 -1.06 -4.19 -0.52
C GLY A 71 -0.51 -5.07 0.59
N VAL A 72 0.32 -4.54 1.46
CA VAL A 72 0.94 -5.27 2.57
C VAL A 72 0.47 -4.72 3.91
N VAL A 73 0.65 -3.43 4.15
CA VAL A 73 0.39 -2.83 5.47
C VAL A 73 -1.12 -2.73 5.73
N ALA A 74 -1.84 -1.97 4.92
CA ALA A 74 -3.28 -1.80 5.11
C ALA A 74 -4.02 -3.14 4.98
N PHE A 75 -3.68 -3.92 3.97
CA PHE A 75 -4.29 -5.23 3.76
C PHE A 75 -3.99 -6.18 4.93
N GLY A 76 -2.76 -6.16 5.42
CA GLY A 76 -2.36 -6.97 6.58
C GLY A 76 -3.13 -6.62 7.85
N ILE A 77 -3.36 -5.33 8.11
CA ILE A 77 -4.18 -4.88 9.25
C ILE A 77 -5.59 -5.46 9.15
N TYR A 78 -6.21 -5.36 7.99
CA TYR A 78 -7.55 -5.90 7.76
C TYR A 78 -7.59 -7.41 7.95
N LEU A 79 -6.67 -8.13 7.30
CA LEU A 79 -6.65 -9.60 7.37
C LEU A 79 -6.39 -10.09 8.80
N LEU A 80 -5.55 -9.39 9.55
CA LEU A 80 -5.31 -9.73 10.96
C LEU A 80 -6.57 -9.52 11.79
N SER A 81 -7.31 -8.45 11.55
CA SER A 81 -8.58 -8.19 12.25
C SER A 81 -9.60 -9.29 11.96
N ARG A 82 -9.65 -9.74 10.72
CA ARG A 82 -10.54 -10.85 10.34
C ARG A 82 -10.12 -12.16 11.02
N GLN A 83 -8.82 -12.45 11.02
CA GLN A 83 -8.28 -13.66 11.66
C GLN A 83 -8.58 -13.71 13.15
N LYS A 84 -8.48 -12.55 13.84
CA LYS A 84 -8.74 -12.43 15.27
C LYS A 84 -10.20 -12.19 15.62
N ASN A 85 -11.05 -11.99 14.61
CA ASN A 85 -12.45 -11.63 14.78
C ASN A 85 -12.61 -10.40 15.71
N MET A 86 -11.82 -9.37 15.45
CA MET A 86 -11.79 -8.12 16.20
C MET A 86 -11.84 -6.94 15.24
N ARG A 87 -12.34 -5.80 15.74
CA ARG A 87 -12.20 -4.56 14.99
C ARG A 87 -10.72 -4.14 14.98
N PRO A 88 -10.24 -3.57 13.86
CA PRO A 88 -8.83 -3.17 13.77
C PRO A 88 -8.36 -2.27 14.92
N GLY A 89 -9.18 -1.30 15.31
CA GLY A 89 -8.84 -0.38 16.39
C GLY A 89 -8.74 -1.00 17.79
N ASP A 90 -9.29 -2.21 17.97
CA ASP A 90 -9.25 -2.92 19.24
C ASP A 90 -8.05 -3.86 19.35
N MET A 91 -7.27 -4.01 18.27
CA MET A 91 -6.11 -4.88 18.27
C MET A 91 -4.86 -4.16 18.71
N LYS A 92 -3.95 -4.91 19.35
CA LYS A 92 -2.56 -4.50 19.48
C LYS A 92 -1.85 -4.86 18.17
N LEU A 93 -1.56 -3.85 17.36
CA LEU A 93 -0.93 -4.05 16.06
C LEU A 93 0.56 -4.32 16.20
N PRO A 94 1.11 -5.31 15.49
CA PRO A 94 2.56 -5.47 15.38
C PRO A 94 3.15 -4.37 14.49
N VAL A 95 4.46 -4.21 14.54
CA VAL A 95 5.18 -3.39 13.57
C VAL A 95 5.25 -4.19 12.27
N SER A 96 4.79 -3.60 11.18
CA SER A 96 4.87 -4.24 9.86
C SER A 96 6.22 -3.91 9.21
N LEU A 97 6.97 -4.95 8.89
CA LEU A 97 8.23 -4.83 8.19
C LEU A 97 8.09 -5.39 6.77
N PHE A 98 8.58 -4.64 5.81
CA PHE A 98 8.64 -5.07 4.43
C PHE A 98 9.72 -6.16 4.32
N SER A 99 9.36 -7.35 3.88
CA SER A 99 10.27 -8.49 3.90
C SER A 99 10.70 -9.00 2.54
N LEU A 100 9.91 -8.75 1.48
CA LEU A 100 10.24 -9.27 0.16
C LEU A 100 9.61 -8.42 -0.93
N ALA A 101 10.38 -8.16 -2.00
CA ALA A 101 9.87 -7.64 -3.26
C ALA A 101 10.46 -8.52 -4.36
N ASP A 102 9.61 -9.18 -5.13
CA ASP A 102 10.02 -10.15 -6.14
C ASP A 102 9.33 -9.85 -7.47
N GLY A 103 10.09 -9.99 -8.56
CA GLY A 103 9.57 -9.79 -9.90
C GLY A 103 9.00 -8.41 -10.17
N VAL A 104 9.56 -7.38 -9.55
CA VAL A 104 9.07 -6.01 -9.72
C VAL A 104 9.53 -5.46 -11.07
N GLU A 105 8.57 -4.98 -11.85
CA GLU A 105 8.84 -4.31 -13.12
C GLU A 105 8.18 -2.94 -13.14
N PHE A 106 8.90 -1.96 -13.70
CA PHE A 106 8.41 -0.61 -13.89
C PHE A 106 8.20 -0.36 -15.38
N ARG A 107 7.02 0.10 -15.76
CA ARG A 107 6.62 0.30 -17.16
C ARG A 107 6.39 1.75 -17.53
N GLN A 108 6.11 2.58 -16.53
CA GLN A 108 5.85 4.00 -16.75
C GLN A 108 6.39 4.82 -15.59
N ILE A 109 6.68 6.09 -15.88
CA ILE A 109 7.06 7.06 -14.85
C ILE A 109 5.82 7.70 -14.24
N VAL A 110 5.95 8.14 -13.00
CA VAL A 110 4.92 8.91 -12.29
C VAL A 110 5.50 10.27 -11.95
N LYS A 111 4.80 11.31 -12.36
CA LYS A 111 5.19 12.71 -12.14
C LYS A 111 4.48 13.28 -10.92
N PRO A 112 4.99 14.40 -10.36
CA PRO A 112 4.26 15.09 -9.31
C PRO A 112 2.82 15.40 -9.71
N GLY A 113 1.89 15.26 -8.77
CA GLY A 113 0.48 15.54 -8.99
C GLY A 113 -0.33 14.38 -9.57
N GLU A 114 0.31 13.31 -10.03
CA GLU A 114 -0.43 12.16 -10.58
C GLU A 114 -1.07 11.32 -9.48
N ARG A 115 -2.30 10.89 -9.72
CA ARG A 115 -3.00 9.95 -8.85
C ARG A 115 -2.81 8.54 -9.37
N VAL A 116 -2.43 7.63 -8.49
CA VAL A 116 -2.20 6.22 -8.82
C VAL A 116 -3.20 5.34 -8.07
N ILE A 117 -3.58 4.24 -8.70
CA ILE A 117 -4.47 3.22 -8.15
C ILE A 117 -3.65 1.98 -7.88
N ILE A 118 -3.70 1.49 -6.64
CA ILE A 118 -2.96 0.30 -6.22
C ILE A 118 -3.96 -0.83 -6.01
N LYS A 119 -3.71 -1.98 -6.64
CA LYS A 119 -4.54 -3.18 -6.51
C LYS A 119 -3.68 -4.31 -6.02
N ALA A 120 -4.16 -5.02 -4.99
CA ALA A 120 -3.45 -6.17 -4.46
C ALA A 120 -4.40 -7.35 -4.30
N LYS A 121 -3.93 -8.53 -4.71
CA LYS A 121 -4.59 -9.81 -4.47
C LYS A 121 -3.75 -10.64 -3.53
N LYS A 122 -4.38 -11.12 -2.48
CA LYS A 122 -3.73 -11.98 -1.50
C LYS A 122 -3.25 -13.28 -2.15
N ILE A 123 -1.98 -13.61 -1.97
CA ILE A 123 -1.46 -14.94 -2.27
C ILE A 123 -1.65 -15.82 -1.05
N TYR A 124 -1.21 -15.34 0.12
CA TYR A 124 -1.52 -15.97 1.40
C TYR A 124 -1.41 -14.96 2.55
N PHE A 125 -2.07 -15.32 3.65
CA PHE A 125 -1.88 -14.66 4.94
C PHE A 125 -1.83 -15.75 6.00
N ARG A 126 -0.68 -15.88 6.65
CA ARG A 126 -0.46 -16.89 7.68
C ARG A 126 0.20 -16.25 8.89
N LYS A 127 -0.40 -16.46 10.07
CA LYS A 127 0.05 -15.81 11.30
C LYS A 127 0.09 -14.30 11.08
N VAL A 128 1.29 -13.72 10.99
CA VAL A 128 1.48 -12.28 10.77
C VAL A 128 2.25 -11.98 9.49
N THR A 129 2.29 -12.93 8.56
CA THR A 129 2.97 -12.77 7.27
C THR A 129 1.96 -12.72 6.14
N ILE A 130 2.04 -11.68 5.34
CA ILE A 130 1.22 -11.50 4.14
C ILE A 130 2.10 -11.55 2.91
N LYS A 131 1.60 -12.20 1.87
CA LYS A 131 2.16 -12.11 0.51
C LYS A 131 1.03 -11.80 -0.45
N ALA A 132 1.28 -10.83 -1.33
CA ALA A 132 0.27 -10.38 -2.29
C ALA A 132 0.89 -10.07 -3.65
N ASN A 133 0.10 -10.28 -4.71
CA ASN A 133 0.37 -9.72 -6.02
C ASN A 133 -0.14 -8.29 -6.03
N VAL A 134 0.74 -7.34 -6.28
CA VAL A 134 0.39 -5.92 -6.23
C VAL A 134 0.70 -5.27 -7.57
N SER A 135 -0.20 -4.42 -8.02
CA SER A 135 -0.01 -3.61 -9.21
C SER A 135 -0.39 -2.16 -8.93
N MET A 136 0.23 -1.27 -9.68
CA MET A 136 -0.08 0.16 -9.66
C MET A 136 -0.43 0.58 -11.08
N GLU A 137 -1.51 1.32 -11.22
CA GLU A 137 -1.94 1.81 -12.52
C GLU A 137 -2.33 3.29 -12.45
N LYS A 138 -2.31 3.94 -13.60
CA LYS A 138 -2.85 5.29 -13.75
C LYS A 138 -4.37 5.25 -13.71
N GLU A 139 -5.01 6.40 -13.54
CA GLU A 139 -6.48 6.48 -13.54
C GLU A 139 -7.10 5.96 -14.83
N ASN A 140 -6.38 6.02 -15.95
CA ASN A 140 -6.84 5.48 -17.25
C ASN A 140 -6.63 3.96 -17.39
N GLY A 141 -6.09 3.28 -16.37
CA GLY A 141 -5.87 1.84 -16.37
C GLY A 141 -4.50 1.39 -16.90
N GLU A 142 -3.65 2.31 -17.35
CA GLU A 142 -2.30 1.93 -17.79
C GLU A 142 -1.45 1.47 -16.63
N ILE A 143 -0.78 0.32 -16.80
CA ILE A 143 0.07 -0.26 -15.75
C ILE A 143 1.35 0.57 -15.59
N ILE A 144 1.63 0.98 -14.35
CA ILE A 144 2.85 1.70 -13.98
C ILE A 144 3.92 0.72 -13.53
N CYS A 145 3.59 -0.15 -12.59
CA CYS A 145 4.49 -1.17 -12.08
C CYS A 145 3.69 -2.28 -11.39
N PHE A 146 4.36 -3.39 -11.13
CA PHE A 146 3.75 -4.53 -10.44
C PHE A 146 4.83 -5.44 -9.85
N GLY A 147 4.44 -6.34 -8.99
CA GLY A 147 5.32 -7.36 -8.41
C GLY A 147 4.65 -8.13 -7.29
N GLU A 148 5.36 -9.10 -6.75
CA GLU A 148 4.95 -9.80 -5.54
C GLU A 148 5.64 -9.18 -4.35
N LEU A 149 4.85 -8.79 -3.35
CA LEU A 149 5.35 -8.14 -2.15
C LEU A 149 4.94 -8.94 -0.91
N SER A 150 5.83 -8.96 0.08
CA SER A 150 5.54 -9.59 1.36
C SER A 150 5.92 -8.68 2.51
N GLY A 151 5.21 -8.84 3.62
CA GLY A 151 5.52 -8.18 4.86
C GLY A 151 5.25 -9.11 6.04
N VAL A 152 5.90 -8.81 7.15
CA VAL A 152 5.77 -9.58 8.38
C VAL A 152 5.54 -8.63 9.54
N GLY A 153 4.58 -8.99 10.41
CA GLY A 153 4.37 -8.28 11.66
C GLY A 153 5.34 -8.79 12.73
N VAL A 154 5.99 -7.87 13.43
CA VAL A 154 6.86 -8.21 14.56
C VAL A 154 6.40 -7.44 15.79
N ASP A 155 6.60 -8.03 16.96
CA ASP A 155 6.27 -7.37 18.22
C ASP A 155 7.21 -6.19 18.45
N LYS A 156 6.66 -5.12 19.05
CA LYS A 156 7.44 -3.93 19.41
C LYS A 156 8.41 -4.21 20.52
#